data_fc45bbd58cdf5f94edfcd1588a477560
#
_entry.id   fc45bbd58cdf5f94edfcd1588a477560
#
_cell.length_a   1.000
_cell.length_b   1.000
_cell.length_c   1.000
_cell.angle_alpha   90.00
_cell.angle_beta   90.00
_cell.angle_gamma   90.00
#
_symmetry.space_group_name_H-M   'P 1'
#
loop_
_entity.id
_entity.type
_entity.pdbx_description
1 polymer ?
#
loop_
_entity_poly.entity_id
_entity_poly.type
_entity_poly.pdbx_seq_one_letter_code
_entity_poly.pdbx_strand_id
1 'polypeptide(L)'
;MTEYLFIDLDTERWICRVCAHDFGDARGNYKEGTLVYDRDPREIHPPVLDPEKYEFTFSPDPSFCRILEFYCPTCGTQIEAEYLPPGHPPTVDMLWDIDSLREKWETLGENPEDVVNYGPGENAVTDLSARFDSVSGHSHEGDRS
;
A
#
# COMPACT_ATOMS: atom_id res chain seq x y z
N MET A 1 -0.13 -10.00 4.05
CA MET A 1 0.13 -9.55 2.67
C MET A 1 -0.75 -8.36 2.39
N THR A 2 -0.37 -7.51 1.46
CA THR A 2 -1.11 -6.28 1.16
C THR A 2 -2.14 -6.50 0.05
N GLU A 3 -2.92 -5.46 -0.27
CA GLU A 3 -3.89 -5.49 -1.36
C GLU A 3 -3.23 -5.75 -2.73
N TYR A 4 -1.99 -5.30 -2.92
CA TYR A 4 -1.28 -5.35 -4.20
C TYR A 4 -0.14 -6.36 -4.27
N LEU A 5 0.19 -7.04 -3.16
CA LEU A 5 1.25 -8.03 -3.06
C LEU A 5 0.74 -9.36 -2.54
N PHE A 6 1.27 -10.43 -3.11
CA PHE A 6 1.19 -11.76 -2.53
C PHE A 6 2.52 -12.51 -2.65
N ILE A 7 2.65 -13.59 -1.91
CA ILE A 7 3.77 -14.52 -2.04
C ILE A 7 3.25 -15.76 -2.77
N ASP A 8 3.90 -16.10 -3.86
CA ASP A 8 3.79 -17.42 -4.48
C ASP A 8 4.66 -18.38 -3.67
N LEU A 9 4.01 -19.29 -2.94
CA LEU A 9 4.70 -20.23 -2.07
C LEU A 9 5.37 -21.37 -2.84
N ASP A 10 4.96 -21.64 -4.07
CA ASP A 10 5.58 -22.67 -4.91
C ASP A 10 6.94 -22.22 -5.44
N THR A 11 7.00 -20.95 -5.87
CA THR A 11 8.22 -20.35 -6.41
C THR A 11 9.01 -19.54 -5.39
N GLU A 12 8.46 -19.30 -4.22
CA GLU A 12 8.99 -18.42 -3.16
C GLU A 12 9.30 -17.00 -3.66
N ARG A 13 8.34 -16.40 -4.37
CA ARG A 13 8.50 -15.08 -4.97
C ARG A 13 7.45 -14.10 -4.50
N TRP A 14 7.85 -12.83 -4.36
CA TRP A 14 6.94 -11.70 -4.22
C TRP A 14 6.33 -11.34 -5.57
N ILE A 15 5.01 -11.32 -5.67
CA ILE A 15 4.29 -11.13 -6.92
C ILE A 15 3.31 -9.96 -6.82
N CYS A 16 3.26 -9.14 -7.87
CA CYS A 16 2.25 -8.11 -8.05
C CYS A 16 0.87 -8.73 -8.34
N ARG A 17 -0.14 -8.39 -7.53
CA ARG A 17 -1.52 -8.90 -7.76
C ARG A 17 -2.16 -8.38 -9.04
N VAL A 18 -1.71 -7.21 -9.54
CA VAL A 18 -2.32 -6.57 -10.71
C VAL A 18 -1.80 -7.13 -12.03
N CYS A 19 -0.48 -7.37 -12.13
CA CYS A 19 0.14 -7.74 -13.40
C CYS A 19 1.05 -8.96 -13.36
N ALA A 20 1.11 -9.65 -12.22
CA ALA A 20 1.97 -10.80 -11.96
C ALA A 20 3.49 -10.52 -12.13
N HIS A 21 3.92 -9.24 -12.01
CA HIS A 21 5.33 -8.91 -11.96
C HIS A 21 5.98 -9.53 -10.72
N ASP A 22 7.19 -10.08 -10.91
CA ASP A 22 8.01 -10.70 -9.88
C ASP A 22 8.96 -9.67 -9.27
N PHE A 23 8.78 -9.36 -7.97
CA PHE A 23 9.61 -8.41 -7.23
C PHE A 23 10.86 -9.02 -6.59
N GLY A 24 11.03 -10.33 -6.67
CA GLY A 24 12.18 -11.01 -6.11
C GLY A 24 11.83 -12.08 -5.08
N ASP A 25 12.86 -12.54 -4.38
CA ASP A 25 12.79 -13.60 -3.38
C ASP A 25 11.84 -13.21 -2.22
N ALA A 26 10.90 -14.11 -1.88
CA ALA A 26 9.96 -13.92 -0.78
C ALA A 26 10.63 -13.85 0.60
N ARG A 27 11.85 -14.36 0.73
CA ARG A 27 12.68 -14.25 1.94
C ARG A 27 13.45 -12.94 2.02
N GLY A 28 13.41 -12.12 0.95
CA GLY A 28 14.04 -10.79 0.84
C GLY A 28 13.03 -9.65 0.96
N ASN A 29 13.55 -8.42 0.79
CA ASN A 29 12.73 -7.22 0.79
C ASN A 29 12.15 -6.97 -0.62
N TYR A 30 10.83 -7.10 -0.77
CA TYR A 30 10.14 -6.87 -2.05
C TYR A 30 10.40 -5.48 -2.64
N LYS A 31 10.75 -4.48 -1.81
CA LYS A 31 11.04 -3.12 -2.25
C LYS A 31 12.24 -3.03 -3.19
N GLU A 32 13.17 -4.00 -3.12
CA GLU A 32 14.32 -4.07 -4.01
C GLU A 32 13.93 -4.28 -5.49
N GLY A 33 12.76 -4.91 -5.72
CA GLY A 33 12.19 -5.12 -7.05
C GLY A 33 11.28 -4.00 -7.56
N THR A 34 11.15 -2.88 -6.84
CA THR A 34 10.25 -1.77 -7.18
C THR A 34 10.97 -0.60 -7.83
N LEU A 35 10.20 0.27 -8.51
CA LEU A 35 10.63 1.63 -8.80
C LEU A 35 10.36 2.50 -7.58
N VAL A 36 11.35 3.30 -7.19
CA VAL A 36 11.24 4.19 -6.04
C VAL A 36 11.16 5.64 -6.52
N TYR A 37 10.15 6.36 -6.07
CA TYR A 37 10.04 7.80 -6.24
C TYR A 37 10.19 8.50 -4.88
N ASP A 38 11.20 9.36 -4.80
CA ASP A 38 11.49 10.16 -3.61
C ASP A 38 10.76 11.49 -3.73
N ARG A 39 9.54 11.53 -3.20
CA ARG A 39 8.62 12.67 -3.30
C ARG A 39 8.93 13.71 -2.25
N ASP A 40 8.97 14.97 -2.68
CA ASP A 40 8.95 16.11 -1.76
C ASP A 40 7.57 16.16 -1.07
N PRO A 41 7.48 16.13 0.27
CA PRO A 41 6.21 16.15 0.98
C PRO A 41 5.36 17.38 0.69
N ARG A 42 5.97 18.48 0.22
CA ARG A 42 5.25 19.71 -0.17
C ARG A 42 4.44 19.55 -1.46
N GLU A 43 4.71 18.52 -2.27
CA GLU A 43 3.88 18.20 -3.43
C GLU A 43 2.49 17.68 -3.01
N ILE A 44 2.42 16.98 -1.87
CA ILE A 44 1.15 16.47 -1.31
C ILE A 44 0.55 17.48 -0.33
N HIS A 45 1.40 18.07 0.50
CA HIS A 45 1.01 19.01 1.54
C HIS A 45 1.66 20.38 1.27
N PRO A 46 1.15 21.15 0.28
CA PRO A 46 1.74 22.43 -0.06
C PRO A 46 1.66 23.39 1.14
N PRO A 47 2.70 24.24 1.34
CA PRO A 47 2.67 25.22 2.39
C PRO A 47 1.53 26.20 2.19
N VAL A 48 0.78 26.48 3.27
CA VAL A 48 -0.21 27.56 3.26
C VAL A 48 0.55 28.87 3.50
N LEU A 49 0.67 29.68 2.46
CA LEU A 49 1.56 30.84 2.40
C LEU A 49 0.85 32.19 2.59
N ASP A 50 -0.23 32.24 3.32
CA ASP A 50 -0.82 33.53 3.70
C ASP A 50 -0.26 33.96 5.07
N PRO A 51 0.83 34.73 5.14
CA PRO A 51 1.45 35.11 6.39
C PRO A 51 0.61 36.09 7.21
N GLU A 52 -0.46 36.69 6.62
CA GLU A 52 -1.39 37.54 7.35
C GLU A 52 -2.40 36.73 8.16
N LYS A 53 -2.64 35.48 7.71
CA LYS A 53 -3.60 34.57 8.35
C LYS A 53 -2.95 33.53 9.23
N TYR A 54 -1.72 33.12 8.90
CA TYR A 54 -1.07 31.98 9.52
C TYR A 54 0.32 32.34 10.00
N GLU A 55 0.56 32.20 11.29
CA GLU A 55 1.87 32.42 11.91
C GLU A 55 2.93 31.41 11.43
N PHE A 56 2.49 30.20 11.06
CA PHE A 56 3.36 29.12 10.54
C PHE A 56 2.61 28.23 9.55
N THR A 57 3.37 27.48 8.75
CA THR A 57 2.83 26.47 7.86
C THR A 57 2.87 25.09 8.49
N PHE A 58 1.86 24.26 8.21
CA PHE A 58 1.84 22.85 8.58
C PHE A 58 2.42 21.96 7.49
N SER A 59 2.94 22.51 6.41
CA SER A 59 3.63 21.75 5.38
C SER A 59 4.87 21.08 5.97
N PRO A 60 5.07 19.76 5.74
CA PRO A 60 6.26 19.08 6.21
C PRO A 60 7.53 19.68 5.60
N ASP A 61 8.57 19.82 6.41
CA ASP A 61 9.88 20.26 5.93
C ASP A 61 10.64 19.08 5.33
N PRO A 62 11.01 19.13 4.03
CA PRO A 62 11.71 18.03 3.36
C PRO A 62 13.13 17.79 3.91
N SER A 63 13.67 18.69 4.73
CA SER A 63 14.92 18.45 5.45
C SER A 63 14.79 17.47 6.63
N PHE A 64 13.54 17.20 7.07
CA PHE A 64 13.25 16.26 8.16
C PHE A 64 12.43 15.06 7.71
N CYS A 65 11.69 15.18 6.60
CA CYS A 65 10.78 14.15 6.14
C CYS A 65 10.82 14.03 4.62
N ARG A 66 10.93 12.81 4.12
CA ARG A 66 10.79 12.44 2.71
C ARG A 66 9.68 11.40 2.59
N ILE A 67 9.04 11.34 1.44
CA ILE A 67 8.06 10.32 1.13
C ILE A 67 8.66 9.43 0.06
N LEU A 68 8.95 8.17 0.42
CA LEU A 68 9.39 7.17 -0.54
C LEU A 68 8.17 6.38 -1.00
N GLU A 69 7.88 6.45 -2.28
CA GLU A 69 6.79 5.71 -2.91
C GLU A 69 7.37 4.59 -3.76
N PHE A 70 6.81 3.40 -3.59
CA PHE A 70 7.28 2.18 -4.24
C PHE A 70 6.24 1.71 -5.26
N TYR A 71 6.67 1.56 -6.51
CA TYR A 71 5.80 1.25 -7.62
C TYR A 71 6.20 -0.04 -8.33
N CYS A 72 5.22 -0.79 -8.80
CA CYS A 72 5.45 -1.90 -9.69
C CYS A 72 6.04 -1.40 -11.02
N PRO A 73 7.24 -1.89 -11.45
CA PRO A 73 7.87 -1.41 -12.68
C PRO A 73 7.12 -1.78 -13.95
N THR A 74 6.22 -2.76 -13.89
CA THR A 74 5.47 -3.24 -15.05
C THR A 74 4.13 -2.51 -15.23
N CYS A 75 3.35 -2.31 -14.15
CA CYS A 75 2.00 -1.73 -14.27
C CYS A 75 1.84 -0.37 -13.59
N GLY A 76 2.87 0.13 -12.89
CA GLY A 76 2.82 1.41 -12.19
C GLY A 76 1.95 1.44 -10.94
N THR A 77 1.42 0.29 -10.49
CA THR A 77 0.66 0.23 -9.25
C THR A 77 1.54 0.64 -8.07
N GLN A 78 1.09 1.57 -7.26
CA GLN A 78 1.75 1.93 -6.01
C GLN A 78 1.58 0.80 -5.02
N ILE A 79 2.69 0.26 -4.55
CA ILE A 79 2.74 -0.90 -3.65
C ILE A 79 2.78 -0.44 -2.20
N GLU A 80 3.59 0.59 -1.91
CA GLU A 80 3.82 1.09 -0.56
C GLU A 80 4.24 2.56 -0.59
N ALA A 81 4.10 3.27 0.54
CA ALA A 81 4.66 4.59 0.76
C ALA A 81 5.19 4.71 2.19
N GLU A 82 6.38 5.23 2.34
CA GLU A 82 7.04 5.42 3.63
C GLU A 82 7.39 6.88 3.88
N TYR A 83 7.16 7.33 5.11
CA TYR A 83 7.64 8.63 5.60
C TYR A 83 8.93 8.41 6.37
N LEU A 84 10.05 8.86 5.82
CA LEU A 84 11.37 8.61 6.38
C LEU A 84 12.18 9.90 6.50
N PRO A 85 13.11 9.99 7.47
CA PRO A 85 14.11 11.05 7.48
C PRO A 85 15.00 10.99 6.24
N PRO A 86 15.48 12.13 5.72
CA PRO A 86 16.43 12.15 4.61
C PRO A 86 17.64 11.25 4.86
N GLY A 87 17.98 10.42 3.87
CA GLY A 87 19.10 9.48 3.95
C GLY A 87 18.83 8.19 4.73
N HIS A 88 17.63 8.02 5.30
CA HIS A 88 17.25 6.74 5.87
C HIS A 88 16.95 5.74 4.74
N PRO A 89 17.50 4.51 4.80
CA PRO A 89 17.18 3.49 3.82
C PRO A 89 15.71 3.05 3.95
N PRO A 90 15.09 2.52 2.87
CA PRO A 90 13.78 1.89 2.94
C PRO A 90 13.71 0.85 4.06
N THR A 91 12.60 0.82 4.77
CA THR A 91 12.43 -0.15 5.87
C THR A 91 12.13 -1.53 5.33
N VAL A 92 12.53 -2.55 6.09
CA VAL A 92 12.09 -3.92 5.86
C VAL A 92 10.87 -4.16 6.73
N ASP A 93 9.69 -3.99 6.17
CA ASP A 93 8.41 -3.99 6.87
C ASP A 93 7.73 -5.36 6.87
N MET A 94 8.06 -6.21 5.91
CA MET A 94 7.51 -7.56 5.78
C MET A 94 8.61 -8.60 5.67
N LEU A 95 8.85 -9.31 6.77
CA LEU A 95 9.67 -10.53 6.80
C LEU A 95 8.79 -11.68 7.25
N TRP A 96 8.66 -12.67 6.39
CA TRP A 96 7.83 -13.84 6.65
C TRP A 96 8.68 -15.10 6.79
N ASP A 97 8.29 -15.95 7.72
CA ASP A 97 8.75 -17.33 7.76
C ASP A 97 7.99 -18.11 6.68
N ILE A 98 8.64 -18.26 5.51
CA ILE A 98 8.04 -18.89 4.33
C ILE A 98 7.72 -20.35 4.58
N ASP A 99 8.53 -21.04 5.37
CA ASP A 99 8.32 -22.46 5.67
C ASP A 99 7.06 -22.63 6.54
N SER A 100 6.92 -21.81 7.59
CA SER A 100 5.69 -21.77 8.41
C SER A 100 4.45 -21.36 7.63
N LEU A 101 4.59 -20.44 6.65
CA LEU A 101 3.47 -20.05 5.79
C LEU A 101 3.03 -21.22 4.89
N ARG A 102 3.97 -21.97 4.35
CA ARG A 102 3.68 -23.13 3.51
C ARG A 102 2.94 -24.21 4.31
N GLU A 103 3.43 -24.57 5.50
CA GLU A 103 2.75 -25.51 6.39
C GLU A 103 1.31 -25.10 6.70
N LYS A 104 1.11 -23.82 7.02
CA LYS A 104 -0.23 -23.28 7.27
C LYS A 104 -1.11 -23.31 6.02
N TRP A 105 -0.55 -23.00 4.85
CA TRP A 105 -1.29 -23.01 3.60
C TRP A 105 -1.73 -24.43 3.21
N GLU A 106 -0.87 -25.43 3.39
CA GLU A 106 -1.20 -26.85 3.18
C GLU A 106 -2.35 -27.30 4.09
N THR A 107 -2.30 -26.90 5.38
CA THR A 107 -3.37 -27.18 6.34
C THR A 107 -4.69 -26.50 6.00
N LEU A 108 -4.65 -25.24 5.53
CA LEU A 108 -5.84 -24.46 5.10
C LEU A 108 -6.39 -24.95 3.77
N GLY A 109 -5.53 -25.48 2.89
CA GLY A 109 -5.94 -26.06 1.60
C GLY A 109 -6.84 -27.29 1.75
N GLU A 110 -6.84 -27.95 2.91
CA GLU A 110 -7.77 -29.02 3.25
C GLU A 110 -9.19 -28.53 3.57
N ASN A 111 -9.35 -27.21 3.86
CA ASN A 111 -10.63 -26.55 4.09
C ASN A 111 -10.78 -25.31 3.19
N PRO A 112 -11.16 -25.50 1.92
CA PRO A 112 -11.27 -24.38 0.96
C PRO A 112 -12.28 -23.29 1.35
N GLU A 113 -13.23 -23.60 2.22
CA GLU A 113 -14.27 -22.66 2.70
C GLU A 113 -13.68 -21.58 3.65
N ASP A 114 -12.53 -21.85 4.26
CA ASP A 114 -11.83 -20.91 5.16
C ASP A 114 -10.87 -19.97 4.40
N VAL A 115 -10.61 -20.27 3.12
CA VAL A 115 -9.76 -19.44 2.27
C VAL A 115 -10.62 -18.37 1.61
N VAL A 116 -10.57 -17.15 2.15
CA VAL A 116 -11.08 -15.97 1.43
C VAL A 116 -10.20 -15.78 0.19
N ASN A 117 -10.65 -16.29 -0.92
CA ASN A 117 -9.95 -16.23 -2.19
C ASN A 117 -10.06 -14.80 -2.75
N TYR A 118 -9.12 -13.94 -2.37
CA TYR A 118 -8.87 -12.69 -3.09
C TYR A 118 -8.14 -13.02 -4.40
N GLY A 119 -8.82 -13.72 -5.32
CA GLY A 119 -8.28 -13.97 -6.66
C GLY A 119 -7.89 -12.68 -7.36
N PRO A 120 -7.08 -12.73 -8.43
CA PRO A 120 -6.79 -11.56 -9.27
C PRO A 120 -8.14 -10.99 -9.75
N GLY A 121 -8.53 -9.88 -9.07
CA GLY A 121 -9.92 -9.53 -8.95
C GLY A 121 -10.56 -9.03 -10.23
N GLU A 122 -11.58 -9.69 -10.65
CA GLU A 122 -12.70 -9.04 -11.34
C GLU A 122 -13.47 -8.07 -10.41
N ASN A 123 -13.20 -8.06 -9.09
CA ASN A 123 -14.02 -7.38 -8.09
C ASN A 123 -13.30 -6.31 -7.23
N ALA A 124 -11.99 -6.14 -7.33
CA ALA A 124 -11.31 -5.17 -6.49
C ALA A 124 -11.72 -3.71 -6.79
N VAL A 125 -12.09 -3.39 -8.02
CA VAL A 125 -12.49 -2.04 -8.44
C VAL A 125 -13.99 -1.79 -8.24
N THR A 126 -14.84 -2.81 -8.40
CA THR A 126 -16.29 -2.69 -8.23
C THR A 126 -16.71 -2.60 -6.76
N ASP A 127 -15.96 -3.22 -5.85
CA ASP A 127 -16.30 -3.19 -4.42
C ASP A 127 -15.89 -1.87 -3.73
N LEU A 128 -14.91 -1.16 -4.26
CA LEU A 128 -14.55 0.18 -3.79
C LEU A 128 -15.64 1.21 -4.11
N SER A 129 -16.30 1.13 -5.28
CA SER A 129 -17.40 2.03 -5.61
C SER A 129 -18.62 1.78 -4.69
N ALA A 130 -18.95 0.52 -4.38
CA ALA A 130 -20.02 0.17 -3.46
C ALA A 130 -19.75 0.63 -2.00
N ARG A 131 -18.49 0.65 -1.57
CA ARG A 131 -18.09 1.20 -0.26
C ARG A 131 -18.20 2.72 -0.19
N PHE A 132 -17.88 3.43 -1.28
CA PHE A 132 -18.03 4.89 -1.33
C PHE A 132 -19.50 5.31 -1.34
N ASP A 133 -20.39 4.56 -2.00
CA ASP A 133 -21.82 4.84 -2.00
C ASP A 133 -22.47 4.63 -0.62
N SER A 134 -21.94 3.74 0.21
CA SER A 134 -22.42 3.52 1.58
C SER A 134 -21.99 4.62 2.57
N VAL A 135 -20.93 5.38 2.29
CA VAL A 135 -20.43 6.47 3.14
C VAL A 135 -21.10 7.82 2.79
N SER A 136 -21.61 7.97 1.56
CA SER A 136 -22.30 9.20 1.12
C SER A 136 -23.76 9.31 1.59
N GLY A 137 -24.28 8.30 2.30
CA GLY A 137 -25.67 8.23 2.78
C GLY A 137 -26.00 8.95 4.10
N HIS A 138 -25.11 9.78 4.65
CA HIS A 138 -25.46 10.64 5.79
C HIS A 138 -26.07 11.95 5.28
N SER A 139 -27.36 11.91 4.96
CA SER A 139 -28.18 13.11 4.86
C SER A 139 -28.30 13.78 6.23
N HIS A 140 -27.70 14.94 6.38
CA HIS A 140 -28.04 15.85 7.46
C HIS A 140 -29.46 16.37 7.23
N GLU A 141 -30.45 15.74 7.81
CA GLU A 141 -31.74 16.39 8.07
C GLU A 141 -31.52 17.46 9.13
N GLY A 142 -31.43 18.70 8.66
CA GLY A 142 -31.38 19.85 9.52
C GLY A 142 -32.76 20.11 10.11
N ASP A 143 -32.88 19.91 11.40
CA ASP A 143 -34.00 20.39 12.20
C ASP A 143 -34.00 21.92 12.21
N ARG A 144 -35.03 22.53 11.58
CA ARG A 144 -35.37 23.93 11.69
C ARG A 144 -36.65 24.05 12.50
N SER A 145 -36.51 24.45 13.73
CA SER A 145 -37.57 25.04 14.53
C SER A 145 -37.05 26.30 15.18
#